data_72531221bfdf187a9081c56181455482
#
_entry.id   72531221bfdf187a9081c56181455482
#
_cell.length_a   1.000
_cell.length_b   1.000
_cell.length_c   1.000
_cell.angle_alpha   90.00
_cell.angle_beta   90.00
_cell.angle_gamma   90.00
#
_symmetry.space_group_name_H-M   'P 1'
#
loop_
_entity.id
_entity.type
_entity.pdbx_description
1 polymer ?
#
loop_
_entity_poly.entity_id
_entity_poly.type
_entity_poly.pdbx_seq_one_letter_code
_entity_poly.pdbx_strand_id
1 'polypeptide(L)'
;MGNSFVIKGNICQTINSKELDLHENSYAVCVDGISKGVFDALPEEYASLPFFDYGDKLVFPGMVDLHIHAPQYAFRGMCMDLELMEWLNQYTFPEEEKYENLEYAEKAYGMFVDALKNGATTRACIFATRHRFATELLMKLMEESGLVSYVGKVNMDREASEALTEDSAEISAYTTFGWINAVKDKFKNTKPILTPRFIPCCTDKLMEELREIQMAYGIPVQSHLSESKGEIEFVKFLRPEDPFYGDSYNDYDLFGKNDDTDTDVKTVMAHCVWSTDEEVELMRKNGVFVAHCPASNMNLTSGIAPIRKYLDFGLNIGLGSDIAGG
;
A
#
# COMPACT_ATOMS: atom_id res chain seq x y z
N MET A 1 -16.85 20.08 6.94
CA MET A 1 -17.14 20.88 5.74
C MET A 1 -18.08 20.05 4.87
N GLY A 2 -19.06 20.65 4.20
CA GLY A 2 -19.89 19.92 3.25
C GLY A 2 -19.05 19.35 2.11
N ASN A 3 -19.52 18.29 1.46
CA ASN A 3 -18.81 17.63 0.36
C ASN A 3 -18.87 18.42 -0.97
N SER A 4 -19.35 19.68 -0.93
CA SER A 4 -19.47 20.53 -2.12
C SER A 4 -18.79 21.87 -1.87
N PHE A 5 -17.88 22.26 -2.76
CA PHE A 5 -17.07 23.49 -2.64
C PHE A 5 -16.40 23.87 -3.96
N VAL A 6 -15.92 25.08 -4.03
CA VAL A 6 -15.09 25.61 -5.12
C VAL A 6 -13.72 26.00 -4.55
N ILE A 7 -12.67 25.61 -5.25
CA ILE A 7 -11.30 26.04 -4.99
C ILE A 7 -10.82 26.91 -6.14
N LYS A 8 -10.22 28.07 -5.86
CA LYS A 8 -9.55 28.91 -6.82
C LYS A 8 -8.05 28.90 -6.57
N GLY A 9 -7.24 28.80 -7.64
CA GLY A 9 -5.78 28.81 -7.59
C GLY A 9 -5.15 28.48 -8.94
N ASN A 10 -3.86 28.19 -8.94
CA ASN A 10 -3.16 27.65 -10.12
C ASN A 10 -3.29 26.11 -10.09
N ILE A 11 -4.17 25.57 -10.93
CA ILE A 11 -4.53 24.16 -10.87
C ILE A 11 -3.63 23.38 -11.83
N CYS A 12 -3.00 22.34 -11.29
CA CYS A 12 -2.14 21.43 -12.05
C CYS A 12 -2.66 20.01 -11.90
N GLN A 13 -2.96 19.36 -13.01
CA GLN A 13 -3.37 17.96 -13.04
C GLN A 13 -2.71 17.23 -14.23
N THR A 14 -2.90 15.93 -14.34
CA THR A 14 -2.43 15.14 -15.47
C THR A 14 -3.64 14.50 -16.16
N ILE A 15 -3.68 14.58 -17.47
CA ILE A 15 -4.67 13.89 -18.31
C ILE A 15 -4.17 12.47 -18.62
N ASN A 16 -2.85 12.34 -18.79
CA ASN A 16 -2.15 11.09 -19.07
C ASN A 16 -0.71 11.14 -18.52
N SER A 17 0.06 10.08 -18.69
CA SER A 17 1.43 9.96 -18.18
C SER A 17 2.47 10.88 -18.84
N LYS A 18 2.10 11.68 -19.83
CA LYS A 18 3.03 12.49 -20.65
C LYS A 18 2.74 13.98 -20.60
N GLU A 19 1.55 14.39 -20.19
CA GLU A 19 1.09 15.77 -20.30
C GLU A 19 0.59 16.29 -18.94
N LEU A 20 1.11 17.46 -18.57
CA LEU A 20 0.57 18.28 -17.49
C LEU A 20 -0.49 19.22 -18.08
N ASP A 21 -1.62 19.28 -17.40
CA ASP A 21 -2.70 20.21 -17.67
C ASP A 21 -2.65 21.31 -16.61
N LEU A 22 -2.32 22.53 -17.05
CA LEU A 22 -2.07 23.68 -16.20
C LEU A 22 -3.11 24.77 -16.45
N HIS A 23 -3.81 25.17 -15.42
CA HIS A 23 -4.82 26.23 -15.45
C HIS A 23 -4.45 27.31 -14.43
N GLU A 24 -3.99 28.47 -14.90
CA GLU A 24 -3.66 29.60 -14.05
C GLU A 24 -4.94 30.33 -13.57
N ASN A 25 -4.96 30.73 -12.30
CA ASN A 25 -6.05 31.50 -11.69
C ASN A 25 -7.45 30.95 -11.97
N SER A 26 -7.60 29.62 -11.96
CA SER A 26 -8.79 28.86 -12.37
C SER A 26 -9.52 28.23 -11.19
N TYR A 27 -10.65 27.58 -11.47
CA TYR A 27 -11.57 27.08 -10.47
C TYR A 27 -11.69 25.56 -10.57
N ALA A 28 -11.41 24.82 -9.49
CA ALA A 28 -11.78 23.42 -9.34
C ALA A 28 -13.08 23.31 -8.55
N VAL A 29 -14.05 22.58 -9.08
CA VAL A 29 -15.37 22.44 -8.49
C VAL A 29 -15.58 21.01 -8.00
N CYS A 30 -16.03 20.88 -6.75
CA CYS A 30 -16.45 19.61 -6.16
C CYS A 30 -17.92 19.71 -5.75
N VAL A 31 -18.74 18.73 -6.14
CA VAL A 31 -20.15 18.61 -5.72
C VAL A 31 -20.37 17.19 -5.19
N ASP A 32 -20.82 17.11 -3.95
CA ASP A 32 -21.08 15.84 -3.24
C ASP A 32 -19.86 14.89 -3.22
N GLY A 33 -18.65 15.47 -3.10
CA GLY A 33 -17.39 14.73 -3.09
C GLY A 33 -16.90 14.30 -4.47
N ILE A 34 -17.57 14.72 -5.55
CA ILE A 34 -17.21 14.39 -6.93
C ILE A 34 -16.68 15.63 -7.64
N SER A 35 -15.50 15.53 -8.26
CA SER A 35 -14.97 16.60 -9.11
C SER A 35 -15.88 16.83 -10.32
N LYS A 36 -16.25 18.08 -10.56
CA LYS A 36 -16.97 18.52 -11.75
C LYS A 36 -16.07 19.07 -12.84
N GLY A 37 -14.77 19.19 -12.53
CA GLY A 37 -13.75 19.66 -13.48
C GLY A 37 -13.06 20.94 -13.03
N VAL A 38 -12.22 21.44 -13.93
CA VAL A 38 -11.49 22.69 -13.81
C VAL A 38 -12.07 23.69 -14.84
N PHE A 39 -12.26 24.93 -14.43
CA PHE A 39 -12.89 25.98 -15.22
C PHE A 39 -12.07 27.28 -15.15
N ASP A 40 -11.83 27.92 -16.28
CA ASP A 40 -11.15 29.25 -16.35
C ASP A 40 -12.05 30.37 -15.79
N ALA A 41 -13.37 30.19 -15.86
CA ALA A 41 -14.37 31.05 -15.21
C ALA A 41 -15.35 30.19 -14.43
N LEU A 42 -15.71 30.61 -13.22
CA LEU A 42 -16.66 29.86 -12.39
C LEU A 42 -18.06 29.85 -13.02
N PRO A 43 -18.63 28.66 -13.36
CA PRO A 43 -19.99 28.57 -13.85
C PRO A 43 -21.02 29.09 -12.82
N GLU A 44 -22.05 29.78 -13.29
CA GLU A 44 -23.05 30.43 -12.45
C GLU A 44 -23.76 29.43 -11.53
N GLU A 45 -23.98 28.21 -11.98
CA GLU A 45 -24.61 27.12 -11.20
C GLU A 45 -23.83 26.74 -9.93
N TYR A 46 -22.52 27.03 -9.86
CA TYR A 46 -21.66 26.75 -8.70
C TYR A 46 -21.34 27.97 -7.85
N ALA A 47 -21.83 29.17 -8.23
CA ALA A 47 -21.48 30.42 -7.56
C ALA A 47 -21.95 30.49 -6.09
N SER A 48 -22.94 29.68 -5.68
CA SER A 48 -23.45 29.63 -4.31
C SER A 48 -22.73 28.64 -3.42
N LEU A 49 -21.78 27.85 -3.94
CA LEU A 49 -21.03 26.87 -3.16
C LEU A 49 -20.00 27.56 -2.24
N PRO A 50 -19.63 26.93 -1.11
CA PRO A 50 -18.48 27.37 -0.29
C PRO A 50 -17.25 27.58 -1.16
N PHE A 51 -16.62 28.74 -1.04
CA PHE A 51 -15.55 29.19 -1.91
C PHE A 51 -14.24 29.40 -1.14
N PHE A 52 -13.14 28.82 -1.65
CA PHE A 52 -11.81 28.93 -1.07
C PHE A 52 -10.84 29.47 -2.12
N ASP A 53 -10.35 30.70 -1.91
CA ASP A 53 -9.35 31.34 -2.77
C ASP A 53 -7.95 31.11 -2.20
N TYR A 54 -7.11 30.39 -2.93
CA TYR A 54 -5.71 30.14 -2.57
C TYR A 54 -4.73 31.07 -3.30
N GLY A 55 -5.25 32.06 -4.04
CA GLY A 55 -4.43 33.06 -4.73
C GLY A 55 -3.51 32.42 -5.78
N ASP A 56 -2.23 32.69 -5.64
CA ASP A 56 -1.18 32.18 -6.55
C ASP A 56 -0.65 30.77 -6.21
N LYS A 57 -1.23 30.11 -5.21
CA LYS A 57 -0.79 28.77 -4.80
C LYS A 57 -1.13 27.73 -5.85
N LEU A 58 -0.24 26.72 -5.93
CA LEU A 58 -0.44 25.56 -6.75
C LEU A 58 -1.45 24.60 -6.07
N VAL A 59 -2.48 24.20 -6.81
CA VAL A 59 -3.49 23.22 -6.40
C VAL A 59 -3.34 22.00 -7.30
N PHE A 60 -3.16 20.83 -6.71
CA PHE A 60 -3.05 19.56 -7.43
C PHE A 60 -3.84 18.45 -6.72
N PRO A 61 -4.20 17.36 -7.42
CA PRO A 61 -4.86 16.21 -6.82
C PRO A 61 -4.04 15.62 -5.67
N GLY A 62 -4.71 15.18 -4.62
CA GLY A 62 -4.04 14.53 -3.50
C GLY A 62 -3.26 13.29 -3.94
N MET A 63 -2.08 13.10 -3.37
CA MET A 63 -1.20 12.00 -3.71
C MET A 63 -1.74 10.66 -3.23
N VAL A 64 -1.31 9.60 -3.90
CA VAL A 64 -1.58 8.20 -3.54
C VAL A 64 -0.27 7.57 -3.11
N ASP A 65 -0.25 6.99 -1.91
CA ASP A 65 0.85 6.18 -1.38
C ASP A 65 0.47 4.70 -1.51
N LEU A 66 1.10 3.98 -2.43
CA LEU A 66 0.77 2.59 -2.70
C LEU A 66 1.44 1.60 -1.73
N HIS A 67 2.37 2.06 -0.90
CA HIS A 67 3.06 1.20 0.05
C HIS A 67 3.63 2.01 1.22
N ILE A 68 3.10 1.75 2.41
CA ILE A 68 3.52 2.41 3.65
C ILE A 68 3.26 1.50 4.86
N HIS A 69 4.19 1.46 5.81
CA HIS A 69 4.08 0.70 7.05
C HIS A 69 3.71 1.58 8.23
N ALA A 70 2.43 1.59 8.63
CA ALA A 70 1.98 2.39 9.77
C ALA A 70 2.73 2.13 11.08
N PRO A 71 3.05 0.86 11.45
CA PRO A 71 3.75 0.58 12.70
C PRO A 71 5.20 1.07 12.72
N GLN A 72 5.81 1.31 11.57
CA GLN A 72 7.20 1.73 11.49
C GLN A 72 7.37 3.26 11.59
N TYR A 73 6.28 4.01 11.56
CA TYR A 73 6.32 5.47 11.63
C TYR A 73 7.02 5.98 12.90
N ALA A 74 6.96 5.26 14.01
CA ALA A 74 7.53 5.66 15.29
C ALA A 74 9.06 5.78 15.27
N PHE A 75 9.77 4.99 14.43
CA PHE A 75 11.25 5.02 14.32
C PHE A 75 11.76 5.51 12.95
N ARG A 76 10.91 6.18 12.17
CA ARG A 76 11.29 6.74 10.87
C ARG A 76 12.54 7.62 10.95
N GLY A 77 13.38 7.55 9.94
CA GLY A 77 14.65 8.28 9.88
C GLY A 77 15.76 7.70 10.75
N MET A 78 15.57 6.49 11.30
CA MET A 78 16.57 5.81 12.14
C MET A 78 17.08 4.53 11.48
N CYS A 79 18.37 4.24 11.65
CA CYS A 79 18.96 2.95 11.34
C CYS A 79 18.81 2.49 9.87
N MET A 80 18.85 3.41 8.91
CA MET A 80 18.69 3.15 7.49
C MET A 80 20.03 2.91 6.76
N ASP A 81 21.08 2.53 7.48
CA ASP A 81 22.41 2.20 6.98
C ASP A 81 22.72 0.68 7.05
N LEU A 82 21.65 -0.12 7.19
CA LEU A 82 21.70 -1.58 7.26
C LEU A 82 21.06 -2.20 6.02
N GLU A 83 21.46 -3.42 5.72
CA GLU A 83 20.79 -4.23 4.73
C GLU A 83 19.41 -4.70 5.25
N LEU A 84 18.46 -4.95 4.32
CA LEU A 84 17.07 -5.26 4.61
C LEU A 84 16.87 -6.28 5.74
N MET A 85 17.46 -7.47 5.63
CA MET A 85 17.20 -8.54 6.61
C MET A 85 17.77 -8.21 8.00
N GLU A 86 18.89 -7.50 8.05
CA GLU A 86 19.48 -7.03 9.30
C GLU A 86 18.62 -5.93 9.94
N TRP A 87 18.16 -4.97 9.14
CA TRP A 87 17.27 -3.89 9.55
C TRP A 87 15.93 -4.41 10.08
N LEU A 88 15.33 -5.40 9.39
CA LEU A 88 14.09 -6.04 9.85
C LEU A 88 14.26 -6.65 11.24
N ASN A 89 15.31 -7.43 11.47
CA ASN A 89 15.53 -8.15 12.72
C ASN A 89 15.92 -7.22 13.89
N GLN A 90 16.73 -6.19 13.63
CA GLN A 90 17.23 -5.33 14.69
C GLN A 90 16.27 -4.22 15.12
N TYR A 91 15.46 -3.70 14.19
CA TYR A 91 14.64 -2.51 14.45
C TYR A 91 13.17 -2.69 14.12
N THR A 92 12.83 -3.26 12.98
CA THR A 92 11.46 -3.33 12.51
C THR A 92 10.62 -4.29 13.33
N PHE A 93 11.05 -5.53 13.48
CA PHE A 93 10.30 -6.52 14.27
C PHE A 93 10.16 -6.11 15.73
N PRO A 94 11.22 -5.67 16.44
CA PRO A 94 11.08 -5.16 17.81
C PRO A 94 10.14 -3.97 17.96
N GLU A 95 9.99 -3.13 16.93
CA GLU A 95 9.01 -2.05 16.96
C GLU A 95 7.58 -2.57 16.74
N GLU A 96 7.38 -3.44 15.73
CA GLU A 96 6.07 -4.00 15.40
C GLU A 96 5.48 -4.86 16.53
N GLU A 97 6.30 -5.53 17.35
CA GLU A 97 5.89 -6.28 18.54
C GLU A 97 5.12 -5.42 19.56
N LYS A 98 5.50 -4.14 19.71
CA LYS A 98 4.90 -3.22 20.70
C LYS A 98 3.42 -2.96 20.44
N TYR A 99 2.93 -3.22 19.23
CA TYR A 99 1.54 -3.02 18.85
C TYR A 99 0.56 -4.07 19.38
N GLU A 100 1.04 -5.10 20.06
CA GLU A 100 0.21 -5.94 20.91
C GLU A 100 -0.42 -5.12 22.06
N ASN A 101 0.29 -4.12 22.56
CA ASN A 101 -0.23 -3.16 23.51
C ASN A 101 -1.08 -2.10 22.79
N LEU A 102 -2.39 -2.12 23.02
CA LEU A 102 -3.32 -1.20 22.36
C LEU A 102 -3.13 0.27 22.75
N GLU A 103 -2.65 0.57 23.96
CA GLU A 103 -2.35 1.95 24.37
C GLU A 103 -1.15 2.49 23.56
N TYR A 104 -0.12 1.66 23.38
CA TYR A 104 1.00 2.00 22.48
C TYR A 104 0.52 2.20 21.04
N ALA A 105 -0.27 1.25 20.54
CA ALA A 105 -0.80 1.28 19.17
C ALA A 105 -1.64 2.54 18.92
N GLU A 106 -2.51 2.94 19.86
CA GLU A 106 -3.34 4.13 19.74
C GLU A 106 -2.49 5.41 19.62
N LYS A 107 -1.47 5.53 20.45
CA LYS A 107 -0.54 6.67 20.41
C LYS A 107 0.26 6.72 19.10
N ALA A 108 0.88 5.60 18.72
CA ALA A 108 1.77 5.53 17.56
C ALA A 108 0.97 5.69 16.25
N TYR A 109 -0.16 5.01 16.10
CA TYR A 109 -1.04 5.15 14.94
C TYR A 109 -1.71 6.54 14.89
N GLY A 110 -2.02 7.15 16.04
CA GLY A 110 -2.49 8.54 16.09
C GLY A 110 -1.48 9.50 15.46
N MET A 111 -0.20 9.37 15.80
CA MET A 111 0.88 10.19 15.22
C MET A 111 1.02 9.95 13.70
N PHE A 112 0.94 8.69 13.26
CA PHE A 112 0.98 8.34 11.84
C PHE A 112 -0.19 8.95 11.06
N VAL A 113 -1.41 8.79 11.54
CA VAL A 113 -2.63 9.32 10.89
C VAL A 113 -2.61 10.84 10.84
N ASP A 114 -2.16 11.51 11.92
CA ASP A 114 -2.03 12.95 11.95
C ASP A 114 -0.98 13.46 10.94
N ALA A 115 0.11 12.73 10.74
CA ALA A 115 1.09 13.06 9.71
C ALA A 115 0.51 12.96 8.30
N LEU A 116 -0.24 11.89 8.01
CA LEU A 116 -0.92 11.75 6.72
C LEU A 116 -1.95 12.86 6.48
N LYS A 117 -2.77 13.20 7.49
CA LYS A 117 -3.77 14.27 7.40
C LYS A 117 -3.16 15.65 7.09
N ASN A 118 -1.96 15.90 7.60
CA ASN A 118 -1.25 17.16 7.40
C ASN A 118 -0.29 17.13 6.19
N GLY A 119 -0.20 15.99 5.52
CA GLY A 119 0.59 15.77 4.32
C GLY A 119 -0.18 15.96 3.02
N ALA A 120 0.44 15.58 1.92
CA ALA A 120 -0.17 15.59 0.58
C ALA A 120 -0.88 14.28 0.23
N THR A 121 -0.69 13.23 1.01
CA THR A 121 -1.27 11.89 0.79
C THR A 121 -2.74 11.88 1.18
N THR A 122 -3.60 11.55 0.23
CA THR A 122 -5.06 11.45 0.46
C THR A 122 -5.58 10.01 0.33
N ARG A 123 -4.77 9.13 -0.23
CA ARG A 123 -5.05 7.69 -0.37
C ARG A 123 -3.81 6.89 -0.05
N ALA A 124 -3.97 5.77 0.68
CA ALA A 124 -2.84 4.93 1.03
C ALA A 124 -3.19 3.44 1.05
N CYS A 125 -2.22 2.59 0.63
CA CYS A 125 -2.20 1.15 0.89
C CYS A 125 -1.26 0.89 2.07
N ILE A 126 -1.80 0.45 3.20
CA ILE A 126 -1.14 0.47 4.49
C ILE A 126 -0.92 -0.95 5.01
N PHE A 127 0.32 -1.29 5.31
CA PHE A 127 0.68 -2.42 6.14
C PHE A 127 0.47 -2.04 7.61
N ALA A 128 -0.32 -2.82 8.35
CA ALA A 128 -0.41 -2.75 9.81
C ALA A 128 0.55 -3.78 10.44
N THR A 129 0.13 -4.45 11.50
CA THR A 129 0.86 -5.54 12.12
C THR A 129 0.07 -6.85 12.02
N ARG A 130 0.63 -7.97 12.55
CA ARG A 130 -0.13 -9.20 12.74
C ARG A 130 -1.24 -9.07 13.79
N HIS A 131 -1.14 -8.08 14.69
CA HIS A 131 -2.05 -7.89 15.81
C HIS A 131 -3.42 -7.37 15.33
N ARG A 132 -4.41 -8.26 15.33
CA ARG A 132 -5.75 -8.00 14.83
C ARG A 132 -6.37 -6.72 15.40
N PHE A 133 -6.39 -6.59 16.74
CA PHE A 133 -7.05 -5.46 17.38
C PHE A 133 -6.36 -4.12 17.15
N ALA A 134 -5.02 -4.12 17.04
CA ALA A 134 -4.28 -2.93 16.62
C ALA A 134 -4.61 -2.54 15.17
N THR A 135 -4.77 -3.52 14.28
CA THR A 135 -5.19 -3.27 12.89
C THR A 135 -6.61 -2.70 12.83
N GLU A 136 -7.55 -3.23 13.61
CA GLU A 136 -8.92 -2.68 13.72
C GLU A 136 -8.92 -1.23 14.25
N LEU A 137 -8.03 -0.92 15.21
CA LEU A 137 -7.83 0.43 15.73
C LEU A 137 -7.28 1.37 14.67
N LEU A 138 -6.25 0.96 13.90
CA LEU A 138 -5.72 1.75 12.79
C LEU A 138 -6.81 2.05 11.76
N MET A 139 -7.60 1.06 11.37
CA MET A 139 -8.71 1.24 10.43
C MET A 139 -9.74 2.27 10.95
N LYS A 140 -10.05 2.25 12.23
CA LYS A 140 -10.93 3.24 12.86
C LYS A 140 -10.32 4.65 12.78
N LEU A 141 -9.06 4.83 13.13
CA LEU A 141 -8.37 6.12 13.08
C LEU A 141 -8.28 6.65 11.63
N MET A 142 -8.00 5.78 10.66
CA MET A 142 -8.00 6.15 9.24
C MET A 142 -9.39 6.59 8.77
N GLU A 143 -10.46 5.87 9.12
CA GLU A 143 -11.84 6.28 8.78
C GLU A 143 -12.18 7.65 9.38
N GLU A 144 -11.86 7.88 10.65
CA GLU A 144 -12.09 9.15 11.35
C GLU A 144 -11.28 10.32 10.76
N SER A 145 -10.15 10.03 10.12
CA SER A 145 -9.34 11.04 9.43
C SER A 145 -10.01 11.60 8.17
N GLY A 146 -10.91 10.84 7.56
CA GLY A 146 -11.54 11.16 6.27
C GLY A 146 -10.68 10.82 5.04
N LEU A 147 -9.47 10.29 5.24
CA LEU A 147 -8.62 9.78 4.16
C LEU A 147 -9.18 8.46 3.62
N VAL A 148 -8.83 8.13 2.37
CA VAL A 148 -9.20 6.84 1.78
C VAL A 148 -8.03 5.87 1.93
N SER A 149 -8.29 4.66 2.41
CA SER A 149 -7.21 3.69 2.59
C SER A 149 -7.63 2.25 2.39
N TYR A 150 -6.66 1.45 1.96
CA TYR A 150 -6.63 0.04 2.22
C TYR A 150 -5.72 -0.21 3.41
N VAL A 151 -6.14 -1.04 4.35
CA VAL A 151 -5.34 -1.42 5.53
C VAL A 151 -5.29 -2.94 5.61
N GLY A 152 -4.11 -3.51 5.81
CA GLY A 152 -3.93 -4.93 5.89
C GLY A 152 -3.36 -5.42 7.21
N LYS A 153 -4.02 -6.44 7.81
CA LYS A 153 -3.40 -7.26 8.84
C LYS A 153 -2.31 -8.08 8.19
N VAL A 154 -1.08 -7.93 8.68
CA VAL A 154 0.06 -8.70 8.15
C VAL A 154 -0.04 -10.15 8.57
N ASN A 155 0.25 -11.04 7.62
CA ASN A 155 0.32 -12.48 7.82
C ASN A 155 1.77 -12.94 7.75
N MET A 156 2.23 -13.67 8.76
CA MET A 156 3.55 -14.29 8.82
C MET A 156 3.57 -15.43 9.83
N ASP A 157 3.93 -16.63 9.39
CA ASP A 157 3.99 -17.85 10.20
C ASP A 157 5.38 -18.51 10.20
N ARG A 158 6.40 -17.82 9.65
CA ARG A 158 7.82 -18.18 9.73
C ARG A 158 8.73 -16.97 9.57
N GLU A 159 10.03 -17.14 9.84
CA GLU A 159 11.12 -16.16 9.57
C GLU A 159 10.81 -14.72 10.06
N ALA A 160 10.15 -14.62 11.20
CA ALA A 160 9.97 -13.39 11.95
C ALA A 160 10.43 -13.61 13.41
N SER A 161 10.39 -12.57 14.23
CA SER A 161 10.62 -12.77 15.68
C SER A 161 9.56 -13.70 16.29
N GLU A 162 9.89 -14.35 17.40
CA GLU A 162 8.96 -15.25 18.10
C GLU A 162 7.61 -14.56 18.42
N ALA A 163 7.66 -13.30 18.83
CA ALA A 163 6.46 -12.52 19.14
C ALA A 163 5.61 -12.16 17.91
N LEU A 164 6.21 -12.09 16.72
CA LEU A 164 5.50 -11.75 15.47
C LEU A 164 5.16 -12.98 14.63
N THR A 165 5.80 -14.11 14.83
CA THR A 165 5.45 -15.35 14.13
C THR A 165 4.11 -15.85 14.65
N GLU A 166 3.15 -16.03 13.76
CA GLU A 166 1.84 -16.62 14.12
C GLU A 166 2.00 -18.13 14.33
N ASP A 167 1.30 -18.70 15.30
CA ASP A 167 1.51 -20.08 15.79
C ASP A 167 1.34 -21.16 14.72
N SER A 168 0.53 -20.89 13.69
CA SER A 168 0.38 -21.71 12.50
C SER A 168 -0.32 -20.97 11.37
N ALA A 169 -0.26 -21.52 10.15
CA ALA A 169 -1.01 -21.03 8.99
C ALA A 169 -2.51 -20.93 9.28
N GLU A 170 -3.10 -21.95 9.92
CA GLU A 170 -4.52 -22.00 10.26
C GLU A 170 -4.91 -20.91 11.25
N ILE A 171 -4.07 -20.61 12.25
CA ILE A 171 -4.32 -19.54 13.23
C ILE A 171 -4.20 -18.19 12.54
N SER A 172 -3.21 -17.97 11.69
CA SER A 172 -3.08 -16.77 10.88
C SER A 172 -4.31 -16.56 9.99
N ALA A 173 -4.75 -17.59 9.29
CA ALA A 173 -5.94 -17.56 8.44
C ALA A 173 -7.21 -17.28 9.26
N TYR A 174 -7.41 -17.98 10.37
CA TYR A 174 -8.57 -17.81 11.25
C TYR A 174 -8.66 -16.39 11.82
N THR A 175 -7.54 -15.82 12.26
CA THR A 175 -7.50 -14.45 12.78
C THR A 175 -7.76 -13.43 11.67
N THR A 176 -7.25 -13.66 10.47
CA THR A 176 -7.48 -12.83 9.28
C THR A 176 -8.94 -12.87 8.85
N PHE A 177 -9.54 -14.06 8.76
CA PHE A 177 -10.96 -14.23 8.50
C PHE A 177 -11.83 -13.49 9.52
N GLY A 178 -11.52 -13.66 10.82
CA GLY A 178 -12.24 -12.98 11.90
C GLY A 178 -12.10 -11.46 11.84
N TRP A 179 -10.92 -10.95 11.47
CA TRP A 179 -10.68 -9.53 11.24
C TRP A 179 -11.49 -8.98 10.06
N ILE A 180 -11.42 -9.63 8.89
CA ILE A 180 -12.16 -9.20 7.70
C ILE A 180 -13.68 -9.12 8.00
N ASN A 181 -14.25 -10.14 8.65
CA ASN A 181 -15.66 -10.13 9.02
C ASN A 181 -16.03 -9.00 9.98
N ALA A 182 -15.11 -8.59 10.85
CA ALA A 182 -15.35 -7.48 11.78
C ALA A 182 -15.32 -6.11 11.10
N VAL A 183 -14.65 -5.97 9.94
CA VAL A 183 -14.37 -4.65 9.35
C VAL A 183 -14.95 -4.42 7.95
N LYS A 184 -15.23 -5.47 7.16
CA LYS A 184 -15.58 -5.36 5.71
C LYS A 184 -16.74 -4.39 5.40
N ASP A 185 -17.74 -4.33 6.28
CA ASP A 185 -18.92 -3.50 6.12
C ASP A 185 -18.97 -2.31 7.10
N LYS A 186 -17.94 -2.16 7.94
CA LYS A 186 -17.93 -1.21 9.05
C LYS A 186 -17.55 0.21 8.63
N PHE A 187 -16.65 0.34 7.66
CA PHE A 187 -16.04 1.60 7.25
C PHE A 187 -16.37 1.95 5.79
N LYS A 188 -16.54 3.24 5.53
CA LYS A 188 -16.83 3.74 4.19
C LYS A 188 -15.57 3.93 3.34
N ASN A 189 -14.57 4.61 3.91
CA ASN A 189 -13.37 5.07 3.21
C ASN A 189 -12.17 4.15 3.45
N THR A 190 -12.21 3.32 4.50
CA THR A 190 -11.13 2.40 4.86
C THR A 190 -11.59 0.96 4.60
N LYS A 191 -10.83 0.24 3.78
CA LYS A 191 -11.17 -1.13 3.35
C LYS A 191 -10.06 -2.11 3.70
N PRO A 192 -10.38 -3.40 3.95
CA PRO A 192 -9.36 -4.43 4.17
C PRO A 192 -8.64 -4.77 2.86
N ILE A 193 -7.35 -5.10 2.99
CA ILE A 193 -6.50 -5.66 1.95
C ILE A 193 -5.73 -6.85 2.53
N LEU A 194 -5.66 -7.96 1.81
CA LEU A 194 -4.94 -9.15 2.22
C LEU A 194 -3.44 -8.89 2.15
N THR A 195 -2.71 -9.24 3.21
CA THR A 195 -1.33 -8.78 3.36
C THR A 195 -0.40 -9.90 3.84
N PRO A 196 -0.10 -10.93 3.00
CA PRO A 196 1.09 -11.73 3.24
C PRO A 196 2.29 -10.81 3.25
N ARG A 197 3.13 -10.85 4.32
CA ARG A 197 4.25 -9.90 4.42
C ARG A 197 5.16 -10.00 3.20
N PHE A 198 5.68 -11.19 2.95
CA PHE A 198 6.43 -11.61 1.75
C PHE A 198 6.69 -13.11 1.85
N ILE A 199 7.09 -13.76 0.78
CA ILE A 199 7.26 -15.22 0.73
C ILE A 199 8.19 -15.77 1.82
N PRO A 200 9.31 -15.14 2.18
CA PRO A 200 10.12 -15.59 3.32
C PRO A 200 9.34 -15.78 4.62
N CYS A 201 8.38 -14.90 4.92
CA CYS A 201 7.59 -14.95 6.16
C CYS A 201 6.31 -15.79 6.08
N CYS A 202 5.97 -16.35 4.92
CA CYS A 202 4.73 -17.10 4.72
C CYS A 202 5.02 -18.52 4.25
N THR A 203 4.52 -19.53 4.97
CA THR A 203 4.60 -20.92 4.48
C THR A 203 3.65 -21.13 3.31
N ASP A 204 3.91 -22.18 2.51
CA ASP A 204 3.02 -22.58 1.41
C ASP A 204 1.60 -22.82 1.94
N LYS A 205 1.49 -23.43 3.12
CA LYS A 205 0.20 -23.66 3.76
C LYS A 205 -0.53 -22.37 4.09
N LEU A 206 0.19 -21.35 4.58
CA LEU A 206 -0.42 -20.04 4.81
C LEU A 206 -0.87 -19.39 3.50
N MET A 207 -0.08 -19.47 2.45
CA MET A 207 -0.45 -18.91 1.14
C MET A 207 -1.71 -19.60 0.56
N GLU A 208 -1.87 -20.93 0.71
CA GLU A 208 -3.11 -21.64 0.37
C GLU A 208 -4.32 -21.11 1.14
N GLU A 209 -4.20 -20.95 2.47
CA GLU A 209 -5.29 -20.43 3.30
C GLU A 209 -5.65 -18.98 2.93
N LEU A 210 -4.65 -18.14 2.61
CA LEU A 210 -4.88 -16.77 2.18
C LEU A 210 -5.57 -16.70 0.81
N ARG A 211 -5.25 -17.61 -0.10
CA ARG A 211 -5.96 -17.78 -1.36
C ARG A 211 -7.45 -18.05 -1.14
N GLU A 212 -7.78 -19.00 -0.25
CA GLU A 212 -9.19 -19.32 0.07
C GLU A 212 -9.92 -18.08 0.65
N ILE A 213 -9.26 -17.30 1.49
CA ILE A 213 -9.82 -16.05 2.02
C ILE A 213 -10.03 -15.03 0.88
N GLN A 214 -9.05 -14.86 -0.01
CA GLN A 214 -9.15 -13.96 -1.14
C GLN A 214 -10.35 -14.32 -2.04
N MET A 215 -10.49 -15.60 -2.39
CA MET A 215 -11.60 -16.09 -3.20
C MET A 215 -12.96 -15.88 -2.53
N ALA A 216 -13.05 -16.10 -1.20
CA ALA A 216 -14.28 -15.93 -0.45
C ALA A 216 -14.76 -14.47 -0.33
N TYR A 217 -13.83 -13.51 -0.30
CA TYR A 217 -14.15 -12.10 -0.05
C TYR A 217 -13.91 -11.17 -1.23
N GLY A 218 -13.17 -11.60 -2.25
CA GLY A 218 -12.81 -10.78 -3.42
C GLY A 218 -12.01 -9.51 -3.05
N ILE A 219 -11.24 -9.54 -1.95
CA ILE A 219 -10.46 -8.38 -1.50
C ILE A 219 -9.12 -8.30 -2.24
N PRO A 220 -8.56 -7.09 -2.43
CA PRO A 220 -7.25 -6.93 -3.06
C PRO A 220 -6.13 -7.49 -2.18
N VAL A 221 -4.94 -7.63 -2.77
CA VAL A 221 -3.73 -8.17 -2.14
C VAL A 221 -2.60 -7.15 -2.21
N GLN A 222 -1.77 -7.07 -1.18
CA GLN A 222 -0.50 -6.34 -1.19
C GLN A 222 0.62 -7.19 -0.58
N SER A 223 1.83 -7.05 -1.11
CA SER A 223 3.03 -7.72 -0.58
C SER A 223 4.31 -7.05 -1.09
N HIS A 224 5.48 -7.65 -0.79
CA HIS A 224 6.79 -7.22 -1.28
C HIS A 224 7.28 -8.19 -2.36
N LEU A 225 8.02 -7.69 -3.34
CA LEU A 225 8.52 -8.49 -4.46
C LEU A 225 9.90 -8.04 -4.91
N SER A 226 10.82 -8.97 -4.99
CA SER A 226 12.14 -8.80 -5.64
C SER A 226 12.86 -7.52 -5.21
N GLU A 227 12.85 -7.21 -3.90
CA GLU A 227 13.42 -6.00 -3.34
C GLU A 227 14.93 -6.07 -3.28
N SER A 228 15.49 -7.13 -2.68
CA SER A 228 16.92 -7.32 -2.53
C SER A 228 17.38 -8.66 -3.12
N LYS A 229 18.69 -8.75 -3.44
CA LYS A 229 19.26 -9.99 -3.97
C LYS A 229 19.26 -11.10 -2.92
N GLY A 230 19.53 -10.77 -1.66
CA GLY A 230 19.50 -11.73 -0.56
C GLY A 230 18.11 -12.32 -0.35
N GLU A 231 17.08 -11.49 -0.43
CA GLU A 231 15.68 -11.94 -0.38
C GLU A 231 15.36 -12.91 -1.54
N ILE A 232 15.74 -12.57 -2.76
CA ILE A 232 15.49 -13.43 -3.95
C ILE A 232 16.21 -14.78 -3.82
N GLU A 233 17.47 -14.78 -3.36
CA GLU A 233 18.21 -16.02 -3.11
C GLU A 233 17.52 -16.88 -2.05
N PHE A 234 16.98 -16.26 -1.01
CA PHE A 234 16.27 -16.97 0.04
C PHE A 234 14.93 -17.53 -0.47
N VAL A 235 14.17 -16.77 -1.27
CA VAL A 235 12.96 -17.30 -1.92
C VAL A 235 13.30 -18.48 -2.83
N LYS A 236 14.38 -18.38 -3.63
CA LYS A 236 14.85 -19.49 -4.47
C LYS A 236 15.24 -20.74 -3.67
N PHE A 237 15.76 -20.58 -2.47
CA PHE A 237 16.04 -21.69 -1.54
C PHE A 237 14.74 -22.33 -1.03
N LEU A 238 13.73 -21.52 -0.68
CA LEU A 238 12.45 -22.00 -0.16
C LEU A 238 11.58 -22.64 -1.24
N ARG A 239 11.63 -22.09 -2.46
CA ARG A 239 10.83 -22.48 -3.62
C ARG A 239 11.73 -22.73 -4.84
N PRO A 240 12.51 -23.83 -4.83
CA PRO A 240 13.50 -24.09 -5.87
C PRO A 240 12.92 -24.34 -7.25
N GLU A 241 11.65 -24.76 -7.33
CA GLU A 241 10.94 -25.04 -8.58
C GLU A 241 10.44 -23.79 -9.29
N ASP A 242 10.25 -22.70 -8.56
CA ASP A 242 9.73 -21.46 -9.15
C ASP A 242 10.80 -20.81 -10.05
N PRO A 243 10.47 -20.46 -11.29
CA PRO A 243 11.42 -19.86 -12.22
C PRO A 243 11.87 -18.46 -11.78
N PHE A 244 11.00 -17.70 -11.10
CA PHE A 244 11.26 -16.40 -10.52
C PHE A 244 10.32 -16.11 -9.32
N TYR A 245 10.62 -15.10 -8.54
CA TYR A 245 9.95 -14.85 -7.26
C TYR A 245 8.42 -14.66 -7.40
N GLY A 246 7.97 -13.94 -8.42
CA GLY A 246 6.54 -13.66 -8.63
C GLY A 246 5.68 -14.91 -8.83
N ASP A 247 6.26 -16.02 -9.32
CA ASP A 247 5.55 -17.30 -9.44
C ASP A 247 5.13 -17.85 -8.08
N SER A 248 5.91 -17.59 -7.02
CA SER A 248 5.55 -17.96 -5.65
C SER A 248 4.23 -17.33 -5.16
N TYR A 249 3.78 -16.23 -5.76
CA TYR A 249 2.45 -15.66 -5.51
C TYR A 249 1.42 -16.13 -6.55
N ASN A 250 1.86 -16.29 -7.79
CA ASN A 250 1.00 -16.68 -8.92
C ASN A 250 0.44 -18.09 -8.74
N ASP A 251 1.21 -19.01 -8.16
CA ASP A 251 0.78 -20.39 -7.83
C ASP A 251 -0.43 -20.44 -6.89
N TYR A 252 -0.63 -19.36 -6.10
CA TYR A 252 -1.77 -19.23 -5.18
C TYR A 252 -2.84 -18.25 -5.66
N ASP A 253 -2.84 -17.85 -6.95
CA ASP A 253 -3.79 -16.88 -7.50
C ASP A 253 -3.79 -15.52 -6.76
N LEU A 254 -2.66 -15.12 -6.14
CA LEU A 254 -2.51 -13.88 -5.41
C LEU A 254 -1.67 -12.82 -6.16
N PHE A 255 -1.40 -13.07 -7.45
CA PHE A 255 -0.53 -12.24 -8.29
C PHE A 255 -1.28 -11.58 -9.46
N GLY A 256 -2.36 -10.88 -9.15
CA GLY A 256 -3.17 -10.24 -10.17
C GLY A 256 -4.15 -11.19 -10.86
N LYS A 257 -4.53 -10.87 -12.08
CA LYS A 257 -5.42 -11.71 -12.88
C LYS A 257 -4.70 -12.99 -13.30
N ASN A 258 -5.38 -14.11 -13.17
CA ASN A 258 -4.91 -15.40 -13.69
C ASN A 258 -5.98 -16.00 -14.61
N ASP A 259 -5.70 -16.03 -15.92
CA ASP A 259 -6.63 -16.55 -16.93
C ASP A 259 -6.82 -18.07 -16.83
N ASP A 260 -5.82 -18.81 -16.29
CA ASP A 260 -5.87 -20.27 -16.20
C ASP A 260 -6.82 -20.74 -15.08
N THR A 261 -7.02 -19.93 -14.06
CA THR A 261 -7.91 -20.19 -12.91
C THR A 261 -9.15 -19.30 -12.89
N ASP A 262 -9.33 -18.42 -13.89
CA ASP A 262 -10.42 -17.41 -13.96
C ASP A 262 -10.44 -16.47 -12.73
N THR A 263 -9.26 -16.17 -12.17
CA THR A 263 -9.11 -15.27 -11.03
C THR A 263 -8.87 -13.84 -11.51
N ASP A 264 -9.53 -12.84 -10.91
CA ASP A 264 -9.28 -11.40 -11.13
C ASP A 264 -9.11 -10.71 -9.78
N VAL A 265 -7.90 -10.76 -9.24
CA VAL A 265 -7.52 -10.07 -8.01
C VAL A 265 -6.70 -8.81 -8.31
N LYS A 266 -6.94 -7.73 -7.56
CA LYS A 266 -6.10 -6.54 -7.65
C LYS A 266 -4.93 -6.68 -6.68
N THR A 267 -3.72 -6.71 -7.20
CA THR A 267 -2.51 -6.94 -6.43
C THR A 267 -1.55 -5.76 -6.56
N VAL A 268 -1.02 -5.31 -5.42
CA VAL A 268 0.04 -4.30 -5.33
C VAL A 268 1.31 -4.97 -4.81
N MET A 269 2.38 -4.91 -5.58
CA MET A 269 3.70 -5.42 -5.19
C MET A 269 4.68 -4.27 -5.00
N ALA A 270 5.27 -4.21 -3.81
CA ALA A 270 6.24 -3.18 -3.48
C ALA A 270 7.63 -3.52 -4.01
N HIS A 271 8.42 -2.48 -4.30
CA HIS A 271 9.82 -2.45 -4.71
C HIS A 271 10.08 -2.93 -6.13
N CYS A 272 10.00 -4.22 -6.43
CA CYS A 272 10.29 -4.82 -7.74
C CYS A 272 11.64 -4.36 -8.32
N VAL A 273 12.69 -4.28 -7.46
CA VAL A 273 14.01 -3.71 -7.84
C VAL A 273 14.74 -4.63 -8.80
N TRP A 274 14.68 -5.94 -8.54
CA TRP A 274 15.44 -6.97 -9.24
C TRP A 274 14.56 -7.94 -10.02
N SER A 275 13.34 -7.53 -10.38
CA SER A 275 12.42 -8.34 -11.18
C SER A 275 13.03 -8.71 -12.54
N THR A 276 12.97 -10.00 -12.91
CA THR A 276 13.42 -10.49 -14.21
C THR A 276 12.47 -10.03 -15.34
N ASP A 277 12.87 -10.21 -16.59
CA ASP A 277 12.03 -9.85 -17.74
C ASP A 277 10.75 -10.71 -17.78
N GLU A 278 10.86 -11.98 -17.41
CA GLU A 278 9.75 -12.92 -17.32
C GLU A 278 8.78 -12.53 -16.21
N GLU A 279 9.30 -12.13 -15.04
CA GLU A 279 8.48 -11.62 -13.92
C GLU A 279 7.74 -10.33 -14.31
N VAL A 280 8.44 -9.40 -14.99
CA VAL A 280 7.84 -8.16 -15.52
C VAL A 280 6.71 -8.45 -16.51
N GLU A 281 6.91 -9.42 -17.41
CA GLU A 281 5.88 -9.79 -18.37
C GLU A 281 4.68 -10.45 -17.68
N LEU A 282 4.90 -11.28 -16.65
CA LEU A 282 3.82 -11.85 -15.84
C LEU A 282 3.04 -10.75 -15.11
N MET A 283 3.73 -9.81 -14.45
CA MET A 283 3.08 -8.64 -13.83
C MET A 283 2.21 -7.86 -14.81
N ARG A 284 2.73 -7.62 -16.03
CA ARG A 284 2.00 -6.93 -17.09
C ARG A 284 0.74 -7.69 -17.51
N LYS A 285 0.87 -8.99 -17.78
CA LYS A 285 -0.24 -9.88 -18.18
C LYS A 285 -1.32 -9.90 -17.12
N ASN A 286 -0.94 -10.03 -15.87
CA ASN A 286 -1.83 -10.15 -14.73
C ASN A 286 -2.35 -8.81 -14.20
N GLY A 287 -1.87 -7.67 -14.72
CA GLY A 287 -2.30 -6.34 -14.32
C GLY A 287 -1.87 -5.96 -12.90
N VAL A 288 -0.75 -6.49 -12.42
CA VAL A 288 -0.18 -6.19 -11.11
C VAL A 288 0.26 -4.73 -11.05
N PHE A 289 0.00 -4.08 -9.93
CA PHE A 289 0.48 -2.72 -9.64
C PHE A 289 1.83 -2.76 -8.93
N VAL A 290 2.79 -2.01 -9.43
CA VAL A 290 4.11 -1.83 -8.79
C VAL A 290 4.07 -0.59 -7.91
N ALA A 291 4.38 -0.74 -6.63
CA ALA A 291 4.65 0.38 -5.74
C ALA A 291 6.16 0.68 -5.73
N HIS A 292 6.57 1.73 -6.44
CA HIS A 292 7.96 2.15 -6.49
C HIS A 292 8.33 2.96 -5.24
N CYS A 293 9.26 2.45 -4.45
CA CYS A 293 9.71 2.99 -3.17
C CYS A 293 11.18 3.50 -3.27
N PRO A 294 11.45 4.59 -4.02
CA PRO A 294 12.82 4.97 -4.38
C PRO A 294 13.69 5.33 -3.17
N ALA A 295 13.14 5.97 -2.16
CA ALA A 295 13.89 6.37 -0.97
C ALA A 295 14.32 5.14 -0.16
N SER A 296 13.38 4.25 0.13
CA SER A 296 13.66 2.99 0.84
C SER A 296 14.66 2.12 0.08
N ASN A 297 14.44 1.91 -1.22
CA ASN A 297 15.34 1.10 -2.03
C ASN A 297 16.81 1.58 -1.97
N MET A 298 17.01 2.89 -1.86
CA MET A 298 18.36 3.47 -1.71
C MET A 298 18.88 3.38 -0.27
N ASN A 299 18.04 3.68 0.71
CA ASN A 299 18.41 3.71 2.12
C ASN A 299 18.79 2.31 2.64
N LEU A 300 18.04 1.28 2.24
CA LEU A 300 18.28 -0.11 2.62
C LEU A 300 19.22 -0.85 1.64
N THR A 301 19.89 -0.11 0.76
CA THR A 301 20.83 -0.65 -0.24
C THR A 301 20.24 -1.71 -1.17
N SER A 302 18.91 -1.76 -1.31
CA SER A 302 18.19 -2.71 -2.18
C SER A 302 18.55 -2.49 -3.65
N GLY A 303 18.72 -1.22 -4.08
CA GLY A 303 19.14 -0.87 -5.43
C GLY A 303 18.24 0.16 -6.12
N ILE A 304 18.33 0.26 -7.43
CA ILE A 304 17.54 1.19 -8.25
C ILE A 304 16.63 0.39 -9.18
N ALA A 305 15.31 0.46 -8.94
CA ALA A 305 14.33 -0.19 -9.80
C ALA A 305 14.35 0.41 -11.22
N PRO A 306 14.31 -0.40 -12.28
CA PRO A 306 14.39 0.06 -13.66
C PRO A 306 13.04 0.61 -14.18
N ILE A 307 12.52 1.64 -13.52
CA ILE A 307 11.17 2.18 -13.72
C ILE A 307 10.90 2.60 -15.17
N ARG A 308 11.90 3.16 -15.87
CA ARG A 308 11.74 3.51 -17.30
C ARG A 308 11.38 2.28 -18.13
N LYS A 309 12.10 1.16 -17.90
CA LYS A 309 11.81 -0.12 -18.53
C LYS A 309 10.38 -0.58 -18.22
N TYR A 310 9.96 -0.52 -16.97
CA TYR A 310 8.62 -0.95 -16.56
C TYR A 310 7.50 -0.11 -17.20
N LEU A 311 7.70 1.19 -17.31
CA LEU A 311 6.78 2.08 -18.04
C LEU A 311 6.72 1.73 -19.54
N ASP A 312 7.86 1.44 -20.16
CA ASP A 312 7.94 1.04 -21.57
C ASP A 312 7.26 -0.33 -21.82
N PHE A 313 7.28 -1.23 -20.83
CA PHE A 313 6.53 -2.48 -20.84
C PHE A 313 5.02 -2.30 -20.58
N GLY A 314 4.59 -1.13 -20.12
CA GLY A 314 3.18 -0.82 -19.87
C GLY A 314 2.67 -1.31 -18.51
N LEU A 315 3.55 -1.47 -17.50
CA LEU A 315 3.16 -1.78 -16.13
C LEU A 315 2.39 -0.62 -15.49
N ASN A 316 1.48 -0.98 -14.59
CA ASN A 316 0.83 -0.04 -13.68
C ASN A 316 1.79 0.31 -12.54
N ILE A 317 2.26 1.54 -12.46
CA ILE A 317 3.25 1.98 -11.46
C ILE A 317 2.70 3.17 -10.68
N GLY A 318 2.86 3.13 -9.38
CA GLY A 318 2.64 4.26 -8.49
C GLY A 318 3.78 4.41 -7.49
N LEU A 319 3.77 5.48 -6.70
CA LEU A 319 4.78 5.71 -5.67
C LEU A 319 4.36 5.09 -4.34
N GLY A 320 5.33 4.60 -3.59
CA GLY A 320 5.22 4.22 -2.20
C GLY A 320 6.27 4.96 -1.36
N SER A 321 5.91 5.43 -0.18
CA SER A 321 6.87 6.04 0.74
C SER A 321 7.70 4.99 1.47
N ASP A 322 7.09 3.86 1.76
CA ASP A 322 7.71 2.77 2.52
C ASP A 322 8.37 3.25 3.83
N ILE A 323 7.64 4.05 4.58
CA ILE A 323 8.11 4.50 5.89
C ILE A 323 8.19 3.27 6.84
N ALA A 324 9.25 3.03 7.59
CA ALA A 324 10.42 3.85 7.90
C ALA A 324 11.67 3.56 7.06
N GLY A 325 11.65 2.66 6.09
CA GLY A 325 12.79 2.44 5.17
C GLY A 325 13.01 3.64 4.24
N GLY A 326 11.96 4.39 3.93
CA GLY A 326 11.97 5.53 3.04
C GLY A 326 11.53 6.86 3.65
#